data_32bb4b0e9eefd32825277ad7988c9f4b
#
_entry.id   32bb4b0e9eefd32825277ad7988c9f4b
#
_cell.length_a   1.000
_cell.length_b   1.000
_cell.length_c   1.000
_cell.angle_alpha   90.00
_cell.angle_beta   90.00
_cell.angle_gamma   90.00
#
_symmetry.space_group_name_H-M   'P 1'
#
loop_
_entity.id
_entity.type
_entity.pdbx_description
1 polymer ?
#
loop_
_entity_poly.entity_id
_entity_poly.type
_entity_poly.pdbx_seq_one_letter_code
_entity_poly.pdbx_strand_id
1 'polypeptide(L)'
;MKRLLFFASLLIASCTRPDILTMFVGTYSDGFYAYEFDQNAGEIVGDGPIAKAEMPNPSYLAMNGNKVYAVSEMPDTRASVWSWRWGGNGFELLNSQPTGVLTGKIPGQAGNDGESVMPGSDRASVPFRGEDPCYVSTNGTVLAVANYSGGTLATYRLNGDGSIAPLDSLLISGIGGPDMSRQESPHVHCAVFSPDGKHLFFSEFSADEIGRLDVYAGGVRNYCRAATLHADYGPRHLLFDASGKHLYVIGELSGDITVYDYADGSLTEKQVIKADRMDARGAADIHFSPDGKFLYASLRLRGDGIVVFEVGPGGMLAYVGYQQTGPHPRNFNMTPNGKYVLVACRDNDSIEIYSRDRTTGMLTDTGRRIPQTRPVFVGW
;
A
#
# COMPACT_ATOMS: atom_id res chain seq x y z
N MET A 1 -27.75 0.43 -64.72
CA MET A 1 -26.84 -0.51 -63.99
C MET A 1 -25.99 0.29 -63.02
N LYS A 2 -26.37 0.37 -61.75
CA LYS A 2 -25.61 1.03 -60.68
C LYS A 2 -24.87 -0.06 -59.89
N ARG A 3 -23.53 -0.05 -59.94
CA ARG A 3 -22.68 -0.94 -59.14
C ARG A 3 -22.62 -0.42 -57.71
N LEU A 4 -23.11 -1.20 -56.74
CA LEU A 4 -22.90 -1.02 -55.33
C LEU A 4 -21.52 -1.54 -54.96
N LEU A 5 -20.63 -0.69 -54.51
CA LEU A 5 -19.37 -1.05 -53.88
C LEU A 5 -19.65 -1.31 -52.38
N PHE A 6 -19.53 -2.56 -51.96
CA PHE A 6 -19.48 -2.96 -50.54
C PHE A 6 -18.07 -2.66 -50.00
N PHE A 7 -17.95 -1.69 -49.11
CA PHE A 7 -16.78 -1.54 -48.26
C PHE A 7 -16.93 -2.50 -47.10
N ALA A 8 -16.17 -3.59 -47.09
CA ALA A 8 -16.02 -4.41 -45.89
C ALA A 8 -15.04 -3.71 -44.93
N SER A 9 -15.58 -3.06 -43.91
CA SER A 9 -14.78 -2.59 -42.76
C SER A 9 -14.32 -3.80 -41.98
N LEU A 10 -13.02 -4.09 -42.05
CA LEU A 10 -12.36 -5.06 -41.19
C LEU A 10 -12.34 -4.47 -39.77
N LEU A 11 -13.28 -4.89 -38.92
CA LEU A 11 -13.21 -4.71 -37.49
C LEU A 11 -12.04 -5.56 -36.96
N ILE A 12 -10.89 -4.96 -36.75
CA ILE A 12 -9.83 -5.56 -35.94
C ILE A 12 -10.38 -5.58 -34.52
N ALA A 13 -11.01 -6.69 -34.14
CA ALA A 13 -11.31 -6.98 -32.76
C ALA A 13 -9.96 -7.09 -32.04
N SER A 14 -9.62 -6.08 -31.26
CA SER A 14 -8.56 -6.18 -30.26
C SER A 14 -8.96 -7.32 -29.33
N CYS A 15 -8.32 -8.48 -29.50
CA CYS A 15 -8.50 -9.63 -28.64
C CYS A 15 -7.83 -9.30 -27.30
N THR A 16 -8.55 -8.57 -26.43
CA THR A 16 -8.16 -8.48 -25.02
C THR A 16 -8.24 -9.89 -24.47
N ARG A 17 -7.13 -10.45 -24.04
CA ARG A 17 -7.09 -11.70 -23.28
C ARG A 17 -7.44 -11.35 -21.83
N PRO A 18 -8.70 -11.50 -21.37
CA PRO A 18 -9.13 -11.05 -20.04
C PRO A 18 -8.41 -11.82 -18.91
N ASP A 19 -7.71 -12.89 -19.25
CA ASP A 19 -7.01 -13.76 -18.34
C ASP A 19 -5.53 -13.35 -18.13
N ILE A 20 -4.98 -12.50 -19.03
CA ILE A 20 -3.61 -11.98 -18.89
C ILE A 20 -3.66 -10.60 -18.26
N LEU A 21 -3.01 -10.47 -17.11
CA LEU A 21 -2.93 -9.24 -16.33
C LEU A 21 -1.54 -8.62 -16.47
N THR A 22 -1.47 -7.30 -16.39
CA THR A 22 -0.20 -6.63 -16.10
C THR A 22 0.04 -6.66 -14.61
N MET A 23 1.08 -7.37 -14.17
CA MET A 23 1.54 -7.43 -12.79
C MET A 23 2.70 -6.46 -12.61
N PHE A 24 2.57 -5.53 -11.66
CA PHE A 24 3.66 -4.63 -11.27
C PHE A 24 4.36 -5.16 -10.02
N VAL A 25 5.71 -5.10 -10.04
CA VAL A 25 6.55 -5.59 -8.95
C VAL A 25 7.50 -4.50 -8.51
N GLY A 26 7.32 -4.03 -7.26
CA GLY A 26 8.23 -3.11 -6.61
C GLY A 26 9.36 -3.84 -5.89
N THR A 27 10.54 -3.23 -5.82
CA THR A 27 11.75 -3.87 -5.30
C THR A 27 12.58 -2.94 -4.41
N TYR A 28 13.44 -3.52 -3.60
CA TYR A 28 14.57 -2.81 -2.98
C TYR A 28 15.81 -2.91 -3.88
N SER A 29 15.67 -2.47 -5.12
CA SER A 29 16.76 -2.45 -6.11
C SER A 29 16.66 -1.19 -6.99
N ASP A 30 17.05 -1.31 -8.25
CA ASP A 30 17.22 -0.23 -9.21
C ASP A 30 15.99 0.03 -10.10
N GLY A 31 14.85 -0.56 -9.78
CA GLY A 31 13.63 -0.35 -10.56
C GLY A 31 12.43 -1.19 -10.11
N PHE A 32 11.28 -0.84 -10.62
CA PHE A 32 10.11 -1.69 -10.58
C PHE A 32 9.81 -2.26 -11.98
N TYR A 33 9.09 -3.36 -12.00
CA TYR A 33 8.96 -4.19 -13.19
C TYR A 33 7.50 -4.43 -13.54
N ALA A 34 7.20 -4.61 -14.83
CA ALA A 34 5.92 -5.10 -15.32
C ALA A 34 6.09 -6.50 -15.92
N TYR A 35 5.17 -7.39 -15.58
CA TYR A 35 5.08 -8.75 -16.14
C TYR A 35 3.69 -8.95 -16.74
N GLU A 36 3.59 -9.79 -17.76
CA GLU A 36 2.32 -10.41 -18.11
C GLU A 36 2.12 -11.65 -17.26
N PHE A 37 0.96 -11.76 -16.62
CA PHE A 37 0.61 -12.88 -15.74
C PHE A 37 -0.72 -13.50 -16.15
N ASP A 38 -0.71 -14.81 -16.46
CA ASP A 38 -1.93 -15.57 -16.68
C ASP A 38 -2.57 -15.97 -15.35
N GLN A 39 -3.64 -15.27 -14.99
CA GLN A 39 -4.35 -15.52 -13.73
C GLN A 39 -5.11 -16.85 -13.69
N ASN A 40 -5.29 -17.56 -14.82
CA ASN A 40 -5.90 -18.87 -14.86
C ASN A 40 -4.88 -20.00 -14.75
N ALA A 41 -3.72 -19.83 -15.41
CA ALA A 41 -2.62 -20.77 -15.33
C ALA A 41 -1.80 -20.60 -14.05
N GLY A 42 -1.74 -19.37 -13.49
CA GLY A 42 -0.94 -19.03 -12.32
C GLY A 42 0.55 -18.96 -12.63
N GLU A 43 0.91 -18.33 -13.77
CA GLU A 43 2.29 -18.19 -14.20
C GLU A 43 2.50 -16.93 -15.04
N ILE A 44 3.75 -16.48 -15.17
CA ILE A 44 4.08 -15.39 -16.08
C ILE A 44 3.98 -15.87 -17.54
N VAL A 45 3.65 -14.95 -18.42
CA VAL A 45 3.69 -15.17 -19.88
C VAL A 45 5.07 -14.74 -20.36
N GLY A 46 5.79 -15.67 -20.99
CA GLY A 46 7.18 -15.44 -21.40
C GLY A 46 8.21 -15.73 -20.30
N ASP A 47 9.44 -15.27 -20.52
CA ASP A 47 10.59 -15.69 -19.71
C ASP A 47 11.00 -14.66 -18.64
N GLY A 48 10.31 -13.51 -18.55
CA GLY A 48 10.68 -12.44 -17.62
C GLY A 48 9.78 -11.21 -17.71
N PRO A 49 10.25 -10.07 -17.16
CA PRO A 49 9.49 -8.82 -17.21
C PRO A 49 9.41 -8.27 -18.64
N ILE A 50 8.26 -7.70 -18.97
CA ILE A 50 8.02 -7.04 -20.27
C ILE A 50 8.49 -5.57 -20.27
N ALA A 51 8.66 -4.97 -19.10
CA ALA A 51 9.18 -3.62 -18.93
C ALA A 51 9.81 -3.39 -17.55
N LYS A 52 10.72 -2.41 -17.49
CA LYS A 52 11.32 -1.90 -16.24
C LYS A 52 11.24 -0.38 -16.23
N ALA A 53 10.88 0.19 -15.08
CA ALA A 53 11.04 1.61 -14.78
C ALA A 53 12.23 1.80 -13.84
N GLU A 54 13.25 2.50 -14.30
CA GLU A 54 14.47 2.71 -13.52
C GLU A 54 14.27 3.80 -12.47
N MET A 55 14.40 3.44 -11.21
CA MET A 55 14.42 4.33 -10.06
C MET A 55 14.98 3.61 -8.83
N PRO A 56 15.58 4.32 -7.86
CA PRO A 56 16.14 3.66 -6.68
C PRO A 56 15.04 3.20 -5.70
N ASN A 57 15.15 1.97 -5.23
CA ASN A 57 14.30 1.37 -4.18
C ASN A 57 12.79 1.66 -4.32
N PRO A 58 12.13 1.29 -5.43
CA PRO A 58 10.68 1.46 -5.57
C PRO A 58 9.92 0.43 -4.72
N SER A 59 9.80 0.69 -3.42
CA SER A 59 9.32 -0.28 -2.44
C SER A 59 7.80 -0.41 -2.38
N TYR A 60 7.07 0.61 -2.80
CA TYR A 60 5.60 0.58 -2.82
C TYR A 60 5.04 1.36 -4.01
N LEU A 61 3.99 0.82 -4.62
CA LEU A 61 3.34 1.39 -5.79
C LEU A 61 1.84 1.58 -5.56
N ALA A 62 1.28 2.60 -6.20
CA ALA A 62 -0.16 2.80 -6.31
C ALA A 62 -0.54 2.99 -7.79
N MET A 63 -1.60 2.31 -8.23
CA MET A 63 -2.09 2.39 -9.59
C MET A 63 -3.39 3.19 -9.64
N ASN A 64 -3.53 4.04 -10.69
CA ASN A 64 -4.77 4.75 -11.00
C ASN A 64 -4.96 4.79 -12.53
N GLY A 65 -5.77 3.88 -13.06
CA GLY A 65 -5.89 3.66 -14.48
C GLY A 65 -4.52 3.25 -15.07
N ASN A 66 -4.02 4.01 -16.03
CA ASN A 66 -2.70 3.79 -16.62
C ASN A 66 -1.57 4.59 -15.94
N LYS A 67 -1.80 5.15 -14.76
CA LYS A 67 -0.76 5.83 -13.98
C LYS A 67 -0.24 4.91 -12.88
N VAL A 68 1.08 4.93 -12.70
CA VAL A 68 1.77 4.23 -11.63
C VAL A 68 2.54 5.27 -10.81
N TYR A 69 2.24 5.33 -9.53
CA TYR A 69 2.96 6.16 -8.56
C TYR A 69 3.83 5.24 -7.72
N ALA A 70 5.11 5.58 -7.59
CA ALA A 70 6.07 4.76 -6.86
C ALA A 70 6.87 5.64 -5.89
N VAL A 71 7.08 5.16 -4.67
CA VAL A 71 8.00 5.80 -3.73
C VAL A 71 9.42 5.32 -3.98
N SER A 72 10.40 6.21 -3.82
CA SER A 72 11.82 5.88 -3.74
C SER A 72 12.22 5.88 -2.27
N GLU A 73 12.21 4.69 -1.64
CA GLU A 73 12.48 4.51 -0.21
C GLU A 73 13.96 4.68 0.07
N MET A 74 14.35 5.95 0.30
CA MET A 74 15.72 6.36 0.56
C MET A 74 15.84 7.08 1.91
N PRO A 75 16.93 6.88 2.68
CA PRO A 75 17.06 7.44 4.02
C PRO A 75 17.58 8.89 4.03
N ASP A 76 17.53 9.58 2.92
CA ASP A 76 18.11 10.91 2.75
C ASP A 76 17.32 11.76 1.73
N THR A 77 17.85 12.92 1.35
CA THR A 77 17.22 13.87 0.43
C THR A 77 16.93 13.34 -0.98
N ARG A 78 17.33 12.12 -1.31
CA ARG A 78 16.94 11.42 -2.56
C ARG A 78 15.56 10.77 -2.46
N ALA A 79 15.01 10.69 -1.24
CA ALA A 79 13.67 10.16 -1.02
C ALA A 79 12.65 11.00 -1.80
N SER A 80 11.81 10.32 -2.57
CA SER A 80 10.93 10.97 -3.56
C SER A 80 9.75 10.08 -3.93
N VAL A 81 8.75 10.70 -4.51
CA VAL A 81 7.62 9.99 -5.14
C VAL A 81 7.61 10.30 -6.63
N TRP A 82 7.42 9.28 -7.45
CA TRP A 82 7.53 9.34 -8.91
C TRP A 82 6.18 9.01 -9.54
N SER A 83 5.85 9.69 -10.63
CA SER A 83 4.68 9.41 -11.46
C SER A 83 5.10 8.92 -12.83
N TRP A 84 4.55 7.79 -13.22
CA TRP A 84 4.78 7.13 -14.50
C TRP A 84 3.46 6.89 -15.23
N ARG A 85 3.53 6.89 -16.57
CA ARG A 85 2.44 6.42 -17.42
C ARG A 85 2.79 5.04 -17.98
N TRP A 86 1.91 4.09 -17.76
CA TRP A 86 2.00 2.76 -18.36
C TRP A 86 1.42 2.79 -19.78
N GLY A 87 2.20 2.39 -20.77
CA GLY A 87 1.82 2.35 -22.20
C GLY A 87 1.46 0.95 -22.72
N GLY A 88 1.38 -0.04 -21.82
CA GLY A 88 1.12 -1.45 -22.21
C GLY A 88 2.39 -2.28 -22.47
N ASN A 89 3.49 -1.66 -22.85
CA ASN A 89 4.78 -2.31 -23.11
C ASN A 89 5.98 -1.50 -22.62
N GLY A 90 5.74 -0.40 -21.89
CA GLY A 90 6.80 0.46 -21.36
C GLY A 90 6.26 1.54 -20.46
N PHE A 91 7.17 2.17 -19.73
CA PHE A 91 6.89 3.26 -18.80
C PHE A 91 7.41 4.58 -19.35
N GLU A 92 6.59 5.61 -19.28
CA GLU A 92 6.95 6.99 -19.53
C GLU A 92 6.99 7.74 -18.20
N LEU A 93 8.13 8.31 -17.82
CA LEU A 93 8.23 9.16 -16.65
C LEU A 93 7.48 10.48 -16.89
N LEU A 94 6.52 10.80 -16.02
CA LEU A 94 5.84 12.09 -16.05
C LEU A 94 6.60 13.13 -15.24
N ASN A 95 6.87 12.84 -13.98
CA ASN A 95 7.73 13.63 -13.10
C ASN A 95 8.01 12.92 -11.77
N SER A 96 8.78 13.59 -10.90
CA SER A 96 8.97 13.22 -9.51
C SER A 96 8.92 14.45 -8.61
N GLN A 97 8.63 14.20 -7.31
CA GLN A 97 8.64 15.20 -6.26
C GLN A 97 9.38 14.68 -5.03
N PRO A 98 10.11 15.52 -4.28
CA PRO A 98 10.68 15.13 -3.00
C PRO A 98 9.55 14.83 -2.00
N THR A 99 9.79 13.90 -1.06
CA THR A 99 8.83 13.53 -0.02
C THR A 99 8.93 14.38 1.25
N GLY A 100 9.89 15.29 1.30
CA GLY A 100 10.05 16.28 2.36
C GLY A 100 10.43 17.65 1.83
N VAL A 101 10.69 18.59 2.72
CA VAL A 101 11.01 19.99 2.37
C VAL A 101 12.52 20.16 2.27
N LEU A 102 13.03 20.36 1.07
CA LEU A 102 14.47 20.56 0.81
C LEU A 102 14.96 21.95 1.25
N THR A 103 14.11 22.99 1.09
CA THR A 103 14.44 24.37 1.49
C THR A 103 13.15 25.13 1.83
N GLY A 104 13.19 26.02 2.83
CA GLY A 104 12.06 26.91 3.14
C GLY A 104 11.11 26.41 4.24
N LYS A 105 9.90 26.98 4.29
CA LYS A 105 8.88 26.63 5.26
C LYS A 105 8.13 25.36 4.86
N ILE A 106 7.74 24.55 5.85
CA ILE A 106 6.89 23.38 5.63
C ILE A 106 5.51 23.85 5.11
N PRO A 107 5.05 23.39 3.94
CA PRO A 107 3.71 23.73 3.45
C PRO A 107 2.62 23.19 4.39
N GLY A 108 1.50 23.90 4.49
CA GLY A 108 0.37 23.48 5.33
C GLY A 108 0.52 23.74 6.83
N GLN A 109 1.69 24.17 7.31
CA GLN A 109 1.83 24.78 8.62
C GLN A 109 1.45 26.26 8.55
N ALA A 110 0.17 26.56 8.33
CA ALA A 110 -0.33 27.92 8.44
C ALA A 110 -0.30 28.31 9.92
N GLY A 111 0.55 29.29 10.25
CA GLY A 111 0.36 30.06 11.46
C GLY A 111 -0.98 30.76 11.39
N ASN A 112 -1.74 30.72 12.45
CA ASN A 112 -2.79 31.64 12.87
C ASN A 112 -4.26 31.24 12.82
N ASP A 113 -4.65 30.05 12.46
CA ASP A 113 -6.06 29.69 12.73
C ASP A 113 -6.16 28.49 13.68
N GLY A 114 -5.52 28.69 14.84
CA GLY A 114 -5.69 27.87 16.04
C GLY A 114 -6.13 26.45 15.80
N GLU A 115 -5.18 25.53 15.78
CA GLU A 115 -5.41 24.09 15.75
C GLU A 115 -4.98 23.41 14.46
N SER A 116 -3.84 22.84 14.52
CA SER A 116 -3.49 21.46 14.21
C SER A 116 -1.98 21.30 14.02
N VAL A 117 -1.23 21.82 14.95
CA VAL A 117 0.14 21.35 15.18
C VAL A 117 0.03 20.27 16.22
N MET A 118 0.42 19.05 15.92
CA MET A 118 0.48 17.97 16.91
C MET A 118 1.32 18.43 18.10
N PRO A 119 0.91 18.18 19.36
CA PRO A 119 1.69 18.54 20.54
C PRO A 119 3.08 17.92 20.49
N GLY A 120 4.13 18.73 20.45
CA GLY A 120 5.53 18.31 20.41
C GLY A 120 6.35 18.82 19.22
N SER A 121 5.78 19.64 18.33
CA SER A 121 6.39 20.08 17.08
C SER A 121 7.31 21.31 17.15
N ASP A 122 8.00 21.57 18.24
CA ASP A 122 9.09 22.58 18.29
C ASP A 122 10.32 22.22 17.43
N ARG A 123 10.11 21.42 16.38
CA ARG A 123 11.15 20.97 15.46
C ARG A 123 11.15 21.74 14.13
N ALA A 124 10.81 23.00 14.16
CA ALA A 124 10.78 23.89 12.97
C ALA A 124 12.14 24.13 12.29
N SER A 125 13.22 23.48 12.74
CA SER A 125 14.58 23.72 12.24
C SER A 125 15.25 22.53 11.55
N VAL A 126 14.59 21.39 11.36
CA VAL A 126 15.19 20.24 10.64
C VAL A 126 14.68 20.23 9.21
N PRO A 127 15.52 20.61 8.23
CA PRO A 127 15.14 20.54 6.82
C PRO A 127 15.02 19.08 6.39
N PHE A 128 14.04 18.75 5.60
CA PHE A 128 13.73 17.43 5.06
C PHE A 128 13.10 16.50 6.11
N ARG A 129 12.15 15.84 6.00
CA ARG A 129 11.49 14.81 6.82
C ARG A 129 10.69 13.90 5.89
N GLY A 130 11.31 13.59 4.76
CA GLY A 130 10.75 12.73 3.77
C GLY A 130 11.43 11.38 3.72
N GLU A 131 12.28 11.05 4.73
CA GLU A 131 13.12 9.87 4.74
C GLU A 131 12.29 8.59 4.79
N ASP A 132 12.74 7.59 4.02
CA ASP A 132 12.15 6.26 3.88
C ASP A 132 10.63 6.28 3.59
N PRO A 133 10.20 6.89 2.46
CA PRO A 133 8.80 6.79 2.03
C PRO A 133 8.47 5.34 1.70
N CYS A 134 7.59 4.71 2.49
CA CYS A 134 7.32 3.28 2.43
C CYS A 134 5.90 2.91 1.97
N TYR A 135 5.05 3.91 1.75
CA TYR A 135 3.67 3.71 1.28
C TYR A 135 3.21 4.90 0.45
N VAL A 136 2.46 4.62 -0.61
CA VAL A 136 1.81 5.63 -1.45
C VAL A 136 0.38 5.19 -1.77
N SER A 137 -0.56 6.12 -1.73
CA SER A 137 -1.94 5.91 -2.16
C SER A 137 -2.51 7.13 -2.85
N THR A 138 -3.59 6.95 -3.60
CA THR A 138 -4.28 8.06 -4.26
C THR A 138 -5.78 7.79 -4.40
N ASN A 139 -6.57 8.86 -4.34
CA ASN A 139 -7.99 8.85 -4.73
C ASN A 139 -8.21 9.42 -6.15
N GLY A 140 -7.15 9.62 -6.92
CA GLY A 140 -7.18 10.19 -8.26
C GLY A 140 -7.02 11.71 -8.31
N THR A 141 -7.14 12.42 -7.20
CA THR A 141 -6.94 13.89 -7.11
C THR A 141 -5.86 14.27 -6.10
N VAL A 142 -5.75 13.52 -5.02
CA VAL A 142 -4.74 13.65 -3.98
C VAL A 142 -3.88 12.40 -3.97
N LEU A 143 -2.57 12.60 -3.84
CA LEU A 143 -1.59 11.56 -3.58
C LEU A 143 -1.08 11.73 -2.15
N ALA A 144 -1.04 10.63 -1.39
CA ALA A 144 -0.55 10.59 -0.01
C ALA A 144 0.66 9.66 0.07
N VAL A 145 1.71 10.09 0.77
CA VAL A 145 2.96 9.34 0.97
C VAL A 145 3.29 9.29 2.46
N ALA A 146 3.43 8.08 2.99
CA ALA A 146 3.89 7.85 4.35
C ALA A 146 5.41 7.74 4.38
N ASN A 147 6.08 8.61 5.14
CA ASN A 147 7.53 8.65 5.31
C ASN A 147 7.87 8.03 6.67
N TYR A 148 8.43 6.81 6.66
CA TYR A 148 8.64 6.05 7.89
C TYR A 148 9.68 6.72 8.80
N SER A 149 10.92 6.84 8.37
CA SER A 149 11.98 7.46 9.19
C SER A 149 11.81 8.97 9.33
N GLY A 150 11.19 9.62 8.34
CA GLY A 150 10.81 11.03 8.45
C GLY A 150 9.73 11.31 9.49
N GLY A 151 8.93 10.30 9.85
CA GLY A 151 7.80 10.43 10.77
C GLY A 151 6.74 11.40 10.26
N THR A 152 6.47 11.41 8.95
CA THR A 152 5.60 12.40 8.33
C THR A 152 4.64 11.78 7.32
N LEU A 153 3.53 12.45 7.10
CA LEU A 153 2.60 12.21 5.99
C LEU A 153 2.69 13.37 5.00
N ALA A 154 3.18 13.10 3.80
CA ALA A 154 3.24 14.07 2.72
C ALA A 154 2.04 13.93 1.80
N THR A 155 1.44 15.04 1.35
CA THR A 155 0.34 15.03 0.39
C THR A 155 0.60 15.96 -0.79
N TYR A 156 0.07 15.58 -1.93
CA TYR A 156 0.23 16.28 -3.20
C TYR A 156 -1.08 16.28 -3.96
N ARG A 157 -1.30 17.32 -4.76
CA ARG A 157 -2.36 17.28 -5.78
C ARG A 157 -1.87 16.60 -7.04
N LEU A 158 -2.76 15.93 -7.73
CA LEU A 158 -2.49 15.35 -9.03
C LEU A 158 -3.01 16.27 -10.13
N ASN A 159 -2.19 16.50 -11.14
CA ASN A 159 -2.58 17.21 -12.36
C ASN A 159 -3.43 16.30 -13.27
N GLY A 160 -4.15 16.87 -14.23
CA GLY A 160 -5.04 16.12 -15.13
C GLY A 160 -4.31 15.08 -16.01
N ASP A 161 -3.02 15.22 -16.25
CA ASP A 161 -2.19 14.26 -16.98
C ASP A 161 -1.64 13.14 -16.09
N GLY A 162 -1.84 13.25 -14.77
CA GLY A 162 -1.36 12.33 -13.74
C GLY A 162 0.01 12.68 -13.16
N SER A 163 0.62 13.79 -13.59
CA SER A 163 1.84 14.28 -12.93
C SER A 163 1.55 14.82 -11.52
N ILE A 164 2.58 14.81 -10.67
CA ILE A 164 2.48 15.21 -9.27
C ILE A 164 2.78 16.73 -9.17
N ALA A 165 1.86 17.49 -8.60
CA ALA A 165 2.09 18.89 -8.28
C ALA A 165 3.14 19.03 -7.16
N PRO A 166 3.70 20.20 -6.90
CA PRO A 166 4.58 20.42 -5.75
C PRO A 166 3.92 19.99 -4.43
N LEU A 167 4.74 19.69 -3.43
CA LEU A 167 4.30 19.29 -2.09
C LEU A 167 3.25 20.28 -1.56
N ASP A 168 2.06 19.74 -1.23
CA ASP A 168 0.91 20.54 -0.77
C ASP A 168 0.90 20.66 0.75
N SER A 169 1.14 19.54 1.45
CA SER A 169 1.15 19.47 2.90
C SER A 169 2.15 18.42 3.39
N LEU A 170 2.80 18.72 4.50
CA LEU A 170 3.65 17.80 5.25
C LEU A 170 3.19 17.80 6.71
N LEU A 171 2.43 16.78 7.10
CA LEU A 171 2.02 16.58 8.48
C LEU A 171 3.13 15.85 9.23
N ILE A 172 3.64 16.44 10.29
CA ILE A 172 4.65 15.83 11.15
C ILE A 172 3.93 15.07 12.27
N SER A 173 4.21 13.78 12.37
CA SER A 173 3.69 12.93 13.43
C SER A 173 4.35 13.23 14.79
N GLY A 174 3.67 12.88 15.88
CA GLY A 174 3.92 13.50 17.19
C GLY A 174 5.07 12.96 18.00
N ILE A 175 4.90 11.82 18.67
CA ILE A 175 5.78 11.32 19.72
C ILE A 175 6.16 9.87 19.52
N GLY A 176 7.24 9.42 20.17
CA GLY A 176 7.60 8.01 20.26
C GLY A 176 6.70 7.24 21.22
N GLY A 177 6.75 5.93 21.12
CA GLY A 177 6.00 4.99 21.92
C GLY A 177 6.83 4.23 22.95
N PRO A 178 6.30 3.16 23.54
CA PRO A 178 6.93 2.45 24.65
C PRO A 178 8.16 1.62 24.25
N ASP A 179 8.21 1.09 23.02
CA ASP A 179 9.37 0.33 22.54
C ASP A 179 10.46 1.27 22.01
N MET A 180 11.41 1.63 22.86
CA MET A 180 12.52 2.52 22.49
C MET A 180 13.44 1.97 21.40
N SER A 181 13.36 0.68 21.06
CA SER A 181 14.12 0.10 19.96
C SER A 181 13.45 0.25 18.58
N ARG A 182 12.13 0.48 18.57
CA ARG A 182 11.32 0.53 17.36
C ARG A 182 10.41 1.76 17.27
N GLN A 183 10.11 2.40 18.39
CA GLN A 183 9.18 3.52 18.53
C GLN A 183 9.84 4.75 19.17
N GLU A 184 11.18 4.89 19.10
CA GLU A 184 11.92 6.01 19.73
C GLU A 184 11.60 7.37 19.10
N SER A 185 11.20 7.37 17.85
CA SER A 185 10.82 8.56 17.06
C SER A 185 9.54 8.31 16.28
N PRO A 186 8.82 9.36 15.82
CA PRO A 186 7.63 9.20 15.01
C PRO A 186 7.90 8.42 13.72
N HIS A 187 6.98 7.51 13.36
CA HIS A 187 7.02 6.74 12.13
C HIS A 187 5.61 6.62 11.53
N VAL A 188 5.41 7.16 10.33
CA VAL A 188 4.17 6.96 9.57
C VAL A 188 4.39 5.84 8.56
N HIS A 189 3.54 4.78 8.60
CA HIS A 189 3.79 3.60 7.76
C HIS A 189 2.81 3.41 6.61
N CYS A 190 1.57 3.82 6.76
CA CYS A 190 0.51 3.60 5.77
C CYS A 190 -0.44 4.79 5.74
N ALA A 191 -1.03 5.07 4.58
CA ALA A 191 -2.09 6.06 4.43
C ALA A 191 -3.11 5.58 3.40
N VAL A 192 -4.40 5.54 3.78
CA VAL A 192 -5.49 5.05 2.92
C VAL A 192 -6.66 6.00 2.91
N PHE A 193 -7.23 6.22 1.73
CA PHE A 193 -8.46 6.99 1.60
C PHE A 193 -9.67 6.14 2.02
N SER A 194 -10.63 6.77 2.71
CA SER A 194 -11.91 6.13 2.95
C SER A 194 -12.65 5.88 1.63
N PRO A 195 -13.47 4.81 1.54
CA PRO A 195 -14.18 4.46 0.31
C PRO A 195 -15.13 5.55 -0.21
N ASP A 196 -15.64 6.41 0.67
CA ASP A 196 -16.47 7.57 0.32
C ASP A 196 -15.63 8.78 -0.17
N GLY A 197 -14.29 8.67 -0.14
CA GLY A 197 -13.35 9.70 -0.57
C GLY A 197 -13.26 10.93 0.34
N LYS A 198 -13.92 10.94 1.49
CA LYS A 198 -14.00 12.11 2.37
C LYS A 198 -12.86 12.23 3.38
N HIS A 199 -12.20 11.11 3.68
CA HIS A 199 -11.17 11.05 4.73
C HIS A 199 -9.92 10.32 4.23
N LEU A 200 -8.78 10.71 4.78
CA LEU A 200 -7.50 10.03 4.65
C LEU A 200 -7.08 9.56 6.04
N PHE A 201 -7.00 8.24 6.24
CA PHE A 201 -6.52 7.63 7.46
C PHE A 201 -5.05 7.24 7.30
N PHE A 202 -4.28 7.36 8.36
CA PHE A 202 -2.88 6.92 8.37
C PHE A 202 -2.50 6.25 9.69
N SER A 203 -1.57 5.30 9.62
CA SER A 203 -1.00 4.64 10.77
C SER A 203 0.19 5.43 11.30
N GLU A 204 0.12 5.80 12.57
CA GLU A 204 1.26 6.31 13.33
C GLU A 204 1.82 5.18 14.18
N PHE A 205 2.87 4.55 13.64
CA PHE A 205 3.47 3.33 14.17
C PHE A 205 4.03 3.51 15.59
N SER A 206 4.62 4.67 15.86
CA SER A 206 5.31 4.90 17.13
C SER A 206 4.37 5.33 18.25
N ALA A 207 3.35 6.11 17.96
CA ALA A 207 2.37 6.54 18.95
C ALA A 207 1.27 5.51 19.21
N ASP A 208 1.26 4.37 18.48
CA ASP A 208 0.18 3.40 18.52
C ASP A 208 -1.19 4.03 18.22
N GLU A 209 -1.23 4.88 17.17
CA GLU A 209 -2.41 5.67 16.83
C GLU A 209 -2.82 5.53 15.35
N ILE A 210 -4.08 5.82 15.08
CA ILE A 210 -4.60 6.07 13.75
C ILE A 210 -4.97 7.54 13.65
N GLY A 211 -4.30 8.26 12.76
CA GLY A 211 -4.63 9.63 12.41
C GLY A 211 -5.65 9.70 11.29
N ARG A 212 -6.41 10.80 11.23
CA ARG A 212 -7.35 11.10 10.16
C ARG A 212 -7.23 12.56 9.72
N LEU A 213 -7.36 12.77 8.42
CA LEU A 213 -7.51 14.08 7.79
C LEU A 213 -8.79 14.09 6.95
N ASP A 214 -9.46 15.24 6.88
CA ASP A 214 -10.55 15.46 5.94
C ASP A 214 -9.99 15.74 4.54
N VAL A 215 -10.60 15.13 3.52
CA VAL A 215 -10.25 15.33 2.10
C VAL A 215 -11.20 16.32 1.47
N TYR A 216 -10.68 17.28 0.72
CA TYR A 216 -11.46 18.26 -0.03
C TYR A 216 -10.82 18.52 -1.40
N ALA A 217 -11.47 19.30 -2.25
CA ALA A 217 -10.97 19.55 -3.63
C ALA A 217 -9.58 20.22 -3.69
N GLY A 218 -9.14 20.87 -2.61
CA GLY A 218 -7.84 21.53 -2.51
C GLY A 218 -6.74 20.72 -1.82
N GLY A 219 -7.01 19.49 -1.37
CA GLY A 219 -6.04 18.67 -0.63
C GLY A 219 -6.61 18.04 0.64
N VAL A 220 -5.87 18.14 1.76
CA VAL A 220 -6.28 17.60 3.07
C VAL A 220 -6.21 18.66 4.16
N ARG A 221 -7.02 18.50 5.23
CA ARG A 221 -7.06 19.41 6.39
C ARG A 221 -7.67 18.72 7.62
N ASN A 222 -7.77 19.46 8.72
CA ASN A 222 -8.50 19.06 9.93
C ASN A 222 -7.99 17.72 10.49
N TYR A 223 -6.71 17.68 10.87
CA TYR A 223 -6.17 16.50 11.54
C TYR A 223 -6.93 16.22 12.84
N CYS A 224 -7.24 14.94 13.05
CA CYS A 224 -7.61 14.42 14.35
C CYS A 224 -7.06 13.01 14.56
N ARG A 225 -6.87 12.63 15.81
CA ARG A 225 -6.65 11.24 16.19
C ARG A 225 -7.97 10.50 16.11
N ALA A 226 -8.04 9.50 15.21
CA ALA A 226 -9.26 8.71 14.98
C ALA A 226 -9.37 7.55 15.95
N ALA A 227 -8.24 6.93 16.33
CA ALA A 227 -8.19 5.86 17.33
C ALA A 227 -6.82 5.79 18.01
N THR A 228 -6.81 5.26 19.23
CA THR A 228 -5.61 4.83 19.96
C THR A 228 -5.67 3.33 20.11
N LEU A 229 -4.59 2.64 19.79
CA LEU A 229 -4.42 1.20 19.95
C LEU A 229 -3.73 0.91 21.29
N HIS A 230 -3.65 -0.36 21.69
CA HIS A 230 -2.91 -0.69 22.91
C HIS A 230 -1.40 -0.44 22.73
N ALA A 231 -0.70 -0.21 23.81
CA ALA A 231 0.75 0.05 23.80
C ALA A 231 1.53 -1.09 23.11
N ASP A 232 2.57 -0.74 22.37
CA ASP A 232 3.42 -1.67 21.63
C ASP A 232 2.67 -2.39 20.49
N TYR A 233 1.66 -1.74 19.93
CA TYR A 233 0.91 -2.25 18.77
C TYR A 233 1.72 -2.13 17.48
N GLY A 234 2.31 -0.95 17.23
CA GLY A 234 3.00 -0.62 15.98
C GLY A 234 2.09 -0.72 14.76
N PRO A 235 1.01 0.09 14.62
CA PRO A 235 0.08 -0.01 13.51
C PRO A 235 0.82 0.19 12.18
N ARG A 236 0.67 -0.78 11.29
CA ARG A 236 1.43 -0.82 10.04
C ARG A 236 0.56 -0.56 8.82
N HIS A 237 -0.23 -1.51 8.39
CA HIS A 237 -1.13 -1.37 7.25
C HIS A 237 -2.58 -1.23 7.69
N LEU A 238 -3.31 -0.42 6.94
CA LEU A 238 -4.73 -0.14 7.08
C LEU A 238 -5.45 -0.65 5.82
N LEU A 239 -6.63 -1.25 5.98
CA LEU A 239 -7.41 -1.77 4.86
C LEU A 239 -8.90 -1.61 5.11
N PHE A 240 -9.61 -0.91 4.23
CA PHE A 240 -11.08 -0.91 4.21
C PHE A 240 -11.62 -2.16 3.51
N ASP A 241 -12.74 -2.67 4.00
CA ASP A 241 -13.48 -3.69 3.27
C ASP A 241 -14.21 -3.09 2.06
N ALA A 242 -14.63 -3.95 1.13
CA ALA A 242 -15.34 -3.51 -0.08
C ALA A 242 -16.70 -2.84 0.20
N SER A 243 -17.31 -3.07 1.38
CA SER A 243 -18.54 -2.40 1.78
C SER A 243 -18.30 -0.96 2.25
N GLY A 244 -17.06 -0.60 2.56
CA GLY A 244 -16.68 0.67 3.14
C GLY A 244 -17.17 0.89 4.57
N LYS A 245 -17.54 -0.18 5.26
CA LYS A 245 -18.10 -0.10 6.62
C LYS A 245 -17.11 -0.48 7.71
N HIS A 246 -16.03 -1.17 7.35
CA HIS A 246 -15.05 -1.64 8.32
C HIS A 246 -13.65 -1.26 7.88
N LEU A 247 -12.83 -0.86 8.86
CA LEU A 247 -11.39 -0.64 8.73
C LEU A 247 -10.66 -1.71 9.53
N TYR A 248 -9.67 -2.33 8.90
CA TYR A 248 -8.80 -3.33 9.50
C TYR A 248 -7.40 -2.76 9.64
N VAL A 249 -6.78 -2.98 10.78
CA VAL A 249 -5.45 -2.47 11.11
C VAL A 249 -4.58 -3.62 11.56
N ILE A 250 -3.45 -3.86 10.90
CA ILE A 250 -2.46 -4.83 11.38
C ILE A 250 -1.34 -4.12 12.13
N GLY A 251 -1.02 -4.62 13.33
CA GLY A 251 0.12 -4.18 14.14
C GLY A 251 1.36 -4.99 13.82
N GLU A 252 2.45 -4.33 13.43
CA GLU A 252 3.72 -5.00 13.17
C GLU A 252 4.31 -5.59 14.45
N LEU A 253 4.28 -4.83 15.55
CA LEU A 253 4.90 -5.21 16.81
C LEU A 253 4.03 -6.18 17.59
N SER A 254 2.75 -5.88 17.76
CA SER A 254 1.82 -6.73 18.47
C SER A 254 1.48 -8.01 17.70
N GLY A 255 1.45 -7.95 16.36
CA GLY A 255 0.94 -9.04 15.54
C GLY A 255 -0.57 -9.25 15.65
N ASP A 256 -1.30 -8.23 16.10
CA ASP A 256 -2.76 -8.24 16.17
C ASP A 256 -3.39 -7.60 14.94
N ILE A 257 -4.62 -7.98 14.64
CA ILE A 257 -5.50 -7.26 13.72
C ILE A 257 -6.65 -6.68 14.54
N THR A 258 -6.82 -5.35 14.47
CA THR A 258 -7.97 -4.66 15.05
C THR A 258 -8.98 -4.35 13.97
N VAL A 259 -10.25 -4.67 14.21
CA VAL A 259 -11.39 -4.38 13.33
C VAL A 259 -12.18 -3.23 13.91
N TYR A 260 -12.45 -2.21 13.10
CA TYR A 260 -13.29 -1.08 13.45
C TYR A 260 -14.52 -1.01 12.58
N ASP A 261 -15.67 -0.63 13.16
CA ASP A 261 -16.77 -0.05 12.38
C ASP A 261 -16.37 1.37 11.96
N TYR A 262 -16.59 1.68 10.69
CA TYR A 262 -16.38 3.00 10.12
C TYR A 262 -17.71 3.66 9.78
N ALA A 263 -17.91 4.88 10.25
CA ALA A 263 -19.07 5.72 9.92
C ALA A 263 -18.64 7.19 9.88
N ASP A 264 -18.69 7.80 8.70
CA ASP A 264 -18.49 9.24 8.47
C ASP A 264 -17.27 9.81 9.23
N GLY A 265 -16.12 9.16 9.08
CA GLY A 265 -14.84 9.53 9.69
C GLY A 265 -14.61 9.01 11.11
N SER A 266 -15.60 8.41 11.74
CA SER A 266 -15.48 7.83 13.09
C SER A 266 -15.14 6.35 13.04
N LEU A 267 -14.29 5.90 13.97
CA LEU A 267 -13.91 4.51 14.17
C LEU A 267 -14.43 4.02 15.52
N THR A 268 -15.10 2.86 15.52
CA THR A 268 -15.53 2.18 16.76
C THR A 268 -14.93 0.79 16.77
N GLU A 269 -14.08 0.48 17.77
CA GLU A 269 -13.46 -0.84 17.88
C GLU A 269 -14.50 -1.95 18.06
N LYS A 270 -14.32 -3.04 17.34
CA LYS A 270 -15.19 -4.23 17.40
C LYS A 270 -14.46 -5.47 17.85
N GLN A 271 -13.24 -5.66 17.38
CA GLN A 271 -12.48 -6.88 17.63
C GLN A 271 -10.99 -6.59 17.59
N VAL A 272 -10.26 -7.25 18.50
CA VAL A 272 -8.82 -7.44 18.39
C VAL A 272 -8.58 -8.95 18.30
N ILE A 273 -7.84 -9.40 17.29
CA ILE A 273 -7.55 -10.81 17.06
C ILE A 273 -6.07 -11.01 16.73
N LYS A 274 -5.45 -12.02 17.36
CA LYS A 274 -4.04 -12.36 17.17
C LYS A 274 -3.80 -13.04 15.83
N ALA A 275 -2.99 -12.40 14.97
CA ALA A 275 -2.49 -13.00 13.73
C ALA A 275 -1.13 -13.67 13.94
N ASP A 276 -0.18 -12.98 14.58
CA ASP A 276 1.14 -13.54 14.88
C ASP A 276 1.12 -14.33 16.18
N ARG A 277 1.08 -15.65 16.05
CA ARG A 277 1.08 -16.60 17.19
C ARG A 277 2.47 -17.00 17.65
N MET A 278 3.53 -16.46 17.01
CA MET A 278 4.93 -16.75 17.32
C MET A 278 5.64 -15.58 18.00
N ASP A 279 4.92 -14.47 18.21
CA ASP A 279 5.44 -13.22 18.76
C ASP A 279 6.72 -12.76 18.04
N ALA A 280 6.70 -12.85 16.71
CA ALA A 280 7.84 -12.52 15.88
C ALA A 280 8.07 -11.01 15.75
N ARG A 281 7.04 -10.19 16.04
CA ARG A 281 7.07 -8.73 15.95
C ARG A 281 7.40 -8.26 14.53
N GLY A 282 6.77 -8.92 13.55
CA GLY A 282 7.07 -8.72 12.14
C GLY A 282 5.87 -8.85 11.21
N ALA A 283 4.64 -8.65 11.70
CA ALA A 283 3.47 -8.65 10.83
C ALA A 283 3.59 -7.52 9.78
N ALA A 284 3.11 -7.77 8.56
CA ALA A 284 3.43 -6.86 7.46
C ALA A 284 2.22 -6.35 6.71
N ASP A 285 1.60 -7.16 5.88
CA ASP A 285 0.59 -6.73 4.93
C ASP A 285 -0.74 -7.46 5.15
N ILE A 286 -1.84 -6.85 4.71
CA ILE A 286 -3.19 -7.43 4.79
C ILE A 286 -3.96 -7.20 3.49
N HIS A 287 -4.63 -8.23 3.00
CA HIS A 287 -5.51 -8.16 1.82
C HIS A 287 -6.75 -9.05 1.98
N PHE A 288 -7.88 -8.58 1.46
CA PHE A 288 -9.06 -9.41 1.29
C PHE A 288 -8.93 -10.31 0.07
N SER A 289 -9.58 -11.47 0.11
CA SER A 289 -9.91 -12.17 -1.11
C SER A 289 -10.89 -11.33 -1.97
N PRO A 290 -10.85 -11.45 -3.31
CA PRO A 290 -11.74 -10.67 -4.19
C PRO A 290 -13.23 -10.92 -3.94
N ASP A 291 -13.59 -12.07 -3.38
CA ASP A 291 -14.96 -12.42 -2.97
C ASP A 291 -15.33 -11.90 -1.56
N GLY A 292 -14.41 -11.24 -0.86
CA GLY A 292 -14.60 -10.67 0.47
C GLY A 292 -14.79 -11.68 1.60
N LYS A 293 -14.64 -12.98 1.34
CA LYS A 293 -14.90 -14.04 2.33
C LYS A 293 -13.75 -14.27 3.30
N PHE A 294 -12.54 -13.93 2.89
CA PHE A 294 -11.35 -14.16 3.67
C PHE A 294 -10.45 -12.92 3.69
N LEU A 295 -9.77 -12.74 4.83
CA LEU A 295 -8.69 -11.78 4.98
C LEU A 295 -7.40 -12.56 5.22
N TYR A 296 -6.34 -12.11 4.58
CA TYR A 296 -5.00 -12.69 4.66
C TYR A 296 -4.04 -11.68 5.27
N ALA A 297 -3.09 -12.15 6.06
CA ALA A 297 -2.05 -11.34 6.66
C ALA A 297 -0.68 -11.99 6.51
N SER A 298 0.34 -11.25 6.07
CA SER A 298 1.71 -11.75 6.01
C SER A 298 2.45 -11.51 7.32
N LEU A 299 3.22 -12.52 7.73
CA LEU A 299 4.06 -12.51 8.92
C LEU A 299 5.52 -12.76 8.52
N ARG A 300 6.46 -12.09 9.20
CA ARG A 300 7.90 -12.13 8.90
C ARG A 300 8.69 -12.51 10.16
N LEU A 301 9.99 -12.75 9.96
CA LEU A 301 11.05 -12.91 10.98
C LEU A 301 11.13 -14.29 11.62
N ARG A 302 10.13 -14.78 12.33
CA ARG A 302 10.14 -16.11 12.97
C ARG A 302 9.15 -17.07 12.37
N GLY A 303 8.09 -16.57 11.79
CA GLY A 303 7.03 -17.35 11.19
C GLY A 303 6.68 -16.78 9.83
N ASP A 304 7.66 -16.80 8.91
CA ASP A 304 7.47 -16.30 7.55
C ASP A 304 6.32 -17.05 6.85
N GLY A 305 5.20 -16.37 6.64
CA GLY A 305 4.00 -17.01 6.10
C GLY A 305 2.79 -16.10 5.99
N ILE A 306 1.70 -16.70 5.55
CA ILE A 306 0.39 -16.05 5.40
C ILE A 306 -0.60 -16.69 6.36
N VAL A 307 -1.20 -15.89 7.23
CA VAL A 307 -2.33 -16.26 8.08
C VAL A 307 -3.63 -16.00 7.34
N VAL A 308 -4.61 -16.89 7.52
CA VAL A 308 -5.91 -16.84 6.87
C VAL A 308 -7.00 -16.68 7.92
N PHE A 309 -7.89 -15.71 7.70
CA PHE A 309 -9.10 -15.50 8.50
C PHE A 309 -10.33 -15.58 7.62
N GLU A 310 -11.40 -16.18 8.12
CA GLU A 310 -12.73 -16.05 7.55
C GLU A 310 -13.35 -14.73 8.01
N VAL A 311 -14.01 -14.05 7.09
CA VAL A 311 -14.74 -12.80 7.36
C VAL A 311 -16.20 -13.14 7.60
N GLY A 312 -16.61 -13.08 8.84
CA GLY A 312 -17.97 -13.35 9.27
C GLY A 312 -18.89 -12.13 9.24
N PRO A 313 -20.12 -12.28 9.77
CA PRO A 313 -21.07 -11.19 9.84
C PRO A 313 -20.50 -9.96 10.57
N GLY A 314 -20.77 -8.76 10.01
CA GLY A 314 -20.29 -7.50 10.59
C GLY A 314 -18.78 -7.33 10.50
N GLY A 315 -18.10 -8.00 9.57
CA GLY A 315 -16.67 -7.86 9.35
C GLY A 315 -15.78 -8.56 10.39
N MET A 316 -16.35 -9.35 11.31
CA MET A 316 -15.59 -10.05 12.35
C MET A 316 -14.71 -11.14 11.74
N LEU A 317 -13.52 -11.33 12.29
CA LEU A 317 -12.53 -12.29 11.82
C LEU A 317 -12.54 -13.57 12.68
N ALA A 318 -12.49 -14.72 12.01
CA ALA A 318 -12.25 -16.02 12.64
C ALA A 318 -11.02 -16.67 12.02
N TYR A 319 -10.08 -17.14 12.86
CA TYR A 319 -8.87 -17.81 12.38
C TYR A 319 -9.21 -19.11 11.64
N VAL A 320 -8.63 -19.27 10.46
CA VAL A 320 -8.77 -20.48 9.63
C VAL A 320 -7.51 -21.33 9.63
N GLY A 321 -6.36 -20.70 9.34
CA GLY A 321 -5.13 -21.44 9.19
C GLY A 321 -3.93 -20.56 8.85
N TYR A 322 -2.82 -21.23 8.52
CA TYR A 322 -1.54 -20.62 8.21
C TYR A 322 -0.86 -21.39 7.08
N GLN A 323 -0.21 -20.65 6.17
CA GLN A 323 0.63 -21.20 5.12
C GLN A 323 2.04 -20.63 5.25
N GLN A 324 3.04 -21.50 5.47
CA GLN A 324 4.44 -21.11 5.45
C GLN A 324 4.86 -20.64 4.04
N THR A 325 5.69 -19.61 3.97
CA THR A 325 6.26 -19.06 2.72
C THR A 325 7.78 -19.08 2.79
N GLY A 326 8.41 -18.59 1.73
CA GLY A 326 9.82 -18.18 1.76
C GLY A 326 10.05 -16.99 2.69
N PRO A 327 11.34 -16.64 2.93
CA PRO A 327 11.73 -15.69 3.96
C PRO A 327 11.30 -14.25 3.63
N HIS A 328 10.85 -13.55 4.66
CA HIS A 328 10.46 -12.16 4.65
C HIS A 328 9.37 -11.79 3.63
N PRO A 329 8.15 -12.39 3.75
CA PRO A 329 7.00 -12.05 2.91
C PRO A 329 6.49 -10.64 3.25
N ARG A 330 7.12 -9.60 2.67
CA ARG A 330 6.86 -8.19 3.01
C ARG A 330 5.51 -7.70 2.51
N ASN A 331 5.11 -8.18 1.34
CA ASN A 331 3.85 -7.87 0.68
C ASN A 331 3.38 -9.09 -0.10
N PHE A 332 2.10 -9.18 -0.34
CA PHE A 332 1.49 -10.17 -1.21
C PHE A 332 0.26 -9.58 -1.88
N ASN A 333 -0.19 -10.19 -2.95
CA ASN A 333 -1.47 -9.81 -3.55
C ASN A 333 -2.16 -11.04 -4.15
N MET A 334 -3.44 -10.89 -4.42
CA MET A 334 -4.28 -11.95 -4.95
C MET A 334 -4.69 -11.63 -6.37
N THR A 335 -4.70 -12.63 -7.25
CA THR A 335 -5.23 -12.44 -8.59
C THR A 335 -6.70 -12.00 -8.54
N PRO A 336 -7.15 -11.09 -9.43
CA PRO A 336 -8.54 -10.62 -9.44
C PRO A 336 -9.59 -11.74 -9.53
N ASN A 337 -9.27 -12.86 -10.19
CA ASN A 337 -10.14 -14.04 -10.20
C ASN A 337 -10.10 -14.86 -8.89
N GLY A 338 -9.24 -14.50 -7.94
CA GLY A 338 -9.13 -15.12 -6.62
C GLY A 338 -8.56 -16.54 -6.60
N LYS A 339 -7.88 -16.99 -7.68
CA LYS A 339 -7.31 -18.34 -7.76
C LYS A 339 -5.94 -18.46 -7.13
N TYR A 340 -5.13 -17.41 -7.22
CA TYR A 340 -3.74 -17.42 -6.76
C TYR A 340 -3.41 -16.25 -5.84
N VAL A 341 -2.48 -16.50 -4.94
CA VAL A 341 -1.81 -15.50 -4.10
C VAL A 341 -0.35 -15.46 -4.50
N LEU A 342 0.15 -14.27 -4.79
CA LEU A 342 1.56 -14.03 -5.12
C LEU A 342 2.21 -13.33 -3.94
N VAL A 343 3.28 -13.92 -3.42
CA VAL A 343 3.97 -13.46 -2.20
C VAL A 343 5.37 -12.98 -2.55
N ALA A 344 5.63 -11.70 -2.29
CA ALA A 344 6.96 -11.09 -2.47
C ALA A 344 7.85 -11.47 -1.28
N CYS A 345 8.66 -12.51 -1.46
CA CYS A 345 9.62 -13.02 -0.49
C CYS A 345 10.98 -12.34 -0.70
N ARG A 346 11.21 -11.23 0.04
CA ARG A 346 12.35 -10.34 -0.17
C ARG A 346 13.71 -11.04 -0.08
N ASP A 347 13.88 -11.93 0.90
CA ASP A 347 15.20 -12.43 1.30
C ASP A 347 15.64 -13.71 0.55
N ASN A 348 14.79 -14.22 -0.36
CA ASN A 348 15.18 -15.27 -1.31
C ASN A 348 15.01 -14.86 -2.78
N ASP A 349 14.89 -13.54 -3.04
CA ASP A 349 14.83 -12.98 -4.39
C ASP A 349 13.76 -13.63 -5.28
N SER A 350 12.56 -13.87 -4.73
CA SER A 350 11.49 -14.51 -5.49
C SER A 350 10.10 -14.02 -5.12
N ILE A 351 9.20 -14.12 -6.11
CA ILE A 351 7.76 -14.06 -5.88
C ILE A 351 7.24 -15.50 -5.92
N GLU A 352 6.68 -15.94 -4.84
CA GLU A 352 6.12 -17.29 -4.69
C GLU A 352 4.63 -17.31 -5.03
N ILE A 353 4.17 -18.38 -5.70
CA ILE A 353 2.79 -18.50 -6.17
C ILE A 353 2.09 -19.62 -5.43
N TYR A 354 0.99 -19.27 -4.76
CA TYR A 354 0.13 -20.19 -4.02
C TYR A 354 -1.24 -20.28 -4.67
N SER A 355 -1.77 -21.49 -4.84
CA SER A 355 -3.18 -21.67 -5.21
C SER A 355 -4.07 -21.48 -3.99
N ARG A 356 -5.25 -20.90 -4.19
CA ARG A 356 -6.24 -20.66 -3.15
C ARG A 356 -7.44 -21.58 -3.30
N ASP A 357 -7.82 -22.28 -2.25
CA ASP A 357 -9.13 -22.91 -2.14
C ASP A 357 -10.18 -21.82 -1.79
N ARG A 358 -11.13 -21.63 -2.68
CA ARG A 358 -12.16 -20.57 -2.53
C ARG A 358 -13.20 -20.86 -1.45
N THR A 359 -13.30 -22.13 -1.03
CA THR A 359 -14.27 -22.58 -0.02
C THR A 359 -13.69 -22.45 1.38
N THR A 360 -12.45 -22.88 1.56
CA THR A 360 -11.78 -22.90 2.87
C THR A 360 -10.86 -21.70 3.10
N GLY A 361 -10.52 -20.95 2.04
CA GLY A 361 -9.53 -19.87 2.07
C GLY A 361 -8.09 -20.34 2.14
N MET A 362 -7.82 -21.64 2.37
CA MET A 362 -6.47 -22.17 2.54
C MET A 362 -5.63 -22.05 1.28
N LEU A 363 -4.34 -21.85 1.49
CA LEU A 363 -3.34 -21.74 0.44
C LEU A 363 -2.56 -23.05 0.31
N THR A 364 -2.12 -23.34 -0.93
CA THR A 364 -1.24 -24.48 -1.23
C THR A 364 -0.12 -23.99 -2.13
N ASP A 365 1.12 -24.28 -1.74
CA ASP A 365 2.28 -23.95 -2.56
C ASP A 365 2.22 -24.69 -3.90
N THR A 366 2.30 -23.94 -5.00
CA THR A 366 2.32 -24.50 -6.35
C THR A 366 3.70 -24.99 -6.78
N GLY A 367 4.73 -24.67 -6.01
CA GLY A 367 6.14 -24.86 -6.39
C GLY A 367 6.65 -23.87 -7.43
N ARG A 368 5.79 -22.95 -7.92
CA ARG A 368 6.17 -21.95 -8.93
C ARG A 368 6.78 -20.72 -8.26
N ARG A 369 7.83 -20.20 -8.86
CA ARG A 369 8.58 -19.03 -8.40
C ARG A 369 8.91 -18.12 -9.57
N ILE A 370 8.77 -16.81 -9.39
CA ILE A 370 9.24 -15.80 -10.33
C ILE A 370 10.52 -15.19 -9.73
N PRO A 371 11.69 -15.40 -10.34
CA PRO A 371 12.93 -14.78 -9.88
C PRO A 371 12.84 -13.25 -10.00
N GLN A 372 13.06 -12.55 -8.91
CA GLN A 372 13.08 -11.09 -8.86
C GLN A 372 13.93 -10.62 -7.69
N THR A 373 14.92 -9.78 -7.93
CA THR A 373 15.79 -9.26 -6.87
C THR A 373 15.01 -8.44 -5.85
N ARG A 374 15.06 -8.86 -4.58
CA ARG A 374 14.47 -8.20 -3.41
C ARG A 374 13.05 -7.66 -3.65
N PRO A 375 12.08 -8.49 -4.08
CA PRO A 375 10.72 -8.04 -4.33
C PRO A 375 10.05 -7.68 -2.99
N VAL A 376 9.34 -6.55 -2.97
CA VAL A 376 8.68 -6.03 -1.75
C VAL A 376 7.27 -5.51 -2.01
N PHE A 377 6.82 -5.55 -3.26
CA PHE A 377 5.47 -5.18 -3.67
C PHE A 377 5.03 -6.00 -4.90
N VAL A 378 3.79 -6.44 -4.90
CA VAL A 378 3.09 -7.04 -6.05
C VAL A 378 1.71 -6.39 -6.18
N GLY A 379 1.36 -5.93 -7.39
CA GLY A 379 0.07 -5.27 -7.67
C GLY A 379 -0.40 -5.40 -9.12
N TRP A 380 -1.68 -5.09 -9.37
CA TRP A 380 -2.35 -5.16 -10.67
C TRP A 380 -2.84 -3.79 -11.13
#